data_085c610142d9fd24d4a1da8b6a571eaa
#
_entry.id   085c610142d9fd24d4a1da8b6a571eaa
#
_cell.length_a   1.000
_cell.length_b   1.000
_cell.length_c   1.000
_cell.angle_alpha   90.00
_cell.angle_beta   90.00
_cell.angle_gamma   90.00
#
_symmetry.space_group_name_H-M   'P 1'
#
loop_
_entity.id
_entity.type
_entity.pdbx_description
1 polymer ?
#
loop_
_entity_poly.entity_id
_entity_poly.type
_entity_poly.pdbx_seq_one_letter_code
_entity_poly.pdbx_strand_id
1 'polypeptide(L)'
;FGHYYNFYLMGETLWNDGNNLDLAEIHSQGLEVLMFDTYEDMYGEDASYIEYAQLMNLVDSVLQGCAEDEFQQAVFEDPDMPLDEMNLLHAQIYQDYMGYPLVYEWVDIHHHFETPFYYVSYATSAVSALELWADALENRDKAMQIYDKLTQYTINVEYLETLKEVGLSDPFSSDCVQRVAQALNDEMQLSGKPGSKAA
;
A
#
# COMPACT_ATOMS: atom_id res chain seq x y z
N PHE A 1 -7.32 12.45 -3.97
CA PHE A 1 -8.00 13.36 -3.01
C PHE A 1 -7.31 13.31 -1.64
N GLY A 2 -6.87 12.15 -1.14
CA GLY A 2 -6.23 12.01 0.17
C GLY A 2 -5.04 12.95 0.39
N HIS A 3 -4.10 13.01 -0.55
CA HIS A 3 -2.98 13.96 -0.50
C HIS A 3 -3.45 15.42 -0.46
N TYR A 4 -4.44 15.78 -1.30
CA TYR A 4 -5.02 17.12 -1.28
C TYR A 4 -5.63 17.47 0.08
N TYR A 5 -6.33 16.52 0.70
CA TYR A 5 -6.95 16.73 2.01
C TYR A 5 -5.89 16.97 3.10
N ASN A 6 -4.80 16.20 3.10
CA ASN A 6 -3.67 16.45 3.99
C ASN A 6 -3.08 17.85 3.78
N PHE A 7 -2.75 18.24 2.53
CA PHE A 7 -2.24 19.59 2.23
C PHE A 7 -3.19 20.70 2.64
N TYR A 8 -4.49 20.49 2.42
CA TYR A 8 -5.51 21.47 2.81
C TYR A 8 -5.57 21.68 4.32
N LEU A 9 -5.56 20.60 5.10
CA LEU A 9 -5.59 20.65 6.56
C LEU A 9 -4.32 21.26 7.14
N MET A 10 -3.18 20.94 6.54
CA MET A 10 -1.88 21.44 6.99
C MET A 10 -1.62 22.90 6.60
N GLY A 11 -2.42 23.47 5.70
CA GLY A 11 -2.18 24.80 5.17
C GLY A 11 -0.85 24.93 4.42
N GLU A 12 -0.24 23.81 4.05
CA GLU A 12 1.00 23.75 3.31
C GLU A 12 0.77 24.13 1.86
N THR A 13 1.69 24.89 1.29
CA THR A 13 1.65 25.19 -0.14
C THR A 13 2.18 23.99 -0.92
N LEU A 14 1.66 23.77 -2.14
CA LEU A 14 2.07 22.72 -3.08
C LEU A 14 3.60 22.67 -3.38
N TRP A 15 4.34 23.65 -2.89
CA TRP A 15 5.78 23.82 -3.09
C TRP A 15 6.62 23.30 -1.92
N ASN A 16 6.00 22.75 -0.89
CA ASN A 16 6.73 22.18 0.23
C ASN A 16 7.07 20.74 -0.12
N ASP A 17 8.29 20.52 -0.64
CA ASP A 17 8.82 19.23 -1.13
C ASP A 17 9.04 18.20 -0.01
N GLY A 18 8.51 18.43 1.16
CA GLY A 18 8.79 17.60 2.30
C GLY A 18 7.57 16.81 2.77
N ASN A 19 7.06 15.86 2.02
CA ASN A 19 6.15 14.87 2.56
C ASN A 19 6.94 13.78 3.30
N ASN A 20 6.38 13.31 4.41
CA ASN A 20 6.76 12.00 4.91
C ASN A 20 6.18 10.96 3.94
N LEU A 21 7.02 10.38 3.09
CA LEU A 21 6.60 9.54 1.99
C LEU A 21 5.87 8.28 2.49
N ASP A 22 6.31 7.74 3.63
CA ASP A 22 5.69 6.56 4.23
C ASP A 22 4.26 6.84 4.71
N LEU A 23 3.96 8.07 5.17
CA LEU A 23 2.60 8.47 5.54
C LEU A 23 1.77 8.92 4.34
N ALA A 24 2.40 9.54 3.34
CA ALA A 24 1.70 10.15 2.22
C ALA A 24 0.83 9.15 1.45
N GLU A 25 1.34 7.93 1.24
CA GLU A 25 0.60 6.92 0.50
C GLU A 25 -0.54 6.29 1.32
N ILE A 26 -0.52 6.40 2.65
CA ILE A 26 -1.69 6.02 3.47
C ILE A 26 -2.84 7.01 3.23
N HIS A 27 -2.54 8.28 2.91
CA HIS A 27 -3.59 9.27 2.61
C HIS A 27 -4.39 8.90 1.35
N SER A 28 -3.74 8.33 0.33
CA SER A 28 -4.40 7.87 -0.90
C SER A 28 -5.03 6.50 -0.73
N GLN A 29 -4.24 5.50 -0.38
CA GLN A 29 -4.67 4.11 -0.25
C GLN A 29 -5.70 3.90 0.88
N GLY A 30 -5.51 4.59 2.02
CA GLY A 30 -6.46 4.55 3.14
C GLY A 30 -7.82 5.18 2.78
N LEU A 31 -7.84 6.26 1.98
CA LEU A 31 -9.11 6.82 1.51
C LEU A 31 -9.84 5.85 0.58
N GLU A 32 -9.13 5.18 -0.32
CA GLU A 32 -9.72 4.22 -1.24
C GLU A 32 -10.52 3.14 -0.51
N VAL A 33 -9.92 2.53 0.52
CA VAL A 33 -10.60 1.47 1.30
C VAL A 33 -11.74 2.02 2.18
N LEU A 34 -11.63 3.24 2.66
CA LEU A 34 -12.68 3.88 3.45
C LEU A 34 -13.90 4.30 2.61
N MET A 35 -13.76 4.33 1.28
CA MET A 35 -14.86 4.65 0.36
C MET A 35 -15.67 3.43 -0.09
N PHE A 36 -15.33 2.22 0.31
CA PHE A 36 -16.01 1.01 -0.14
C PHE A 36 -17.53 1.01 0.12
N ASP A 37 -17.98 1.60 1.19
CA ASP A 37 -19.40 1.76 1.48
C ASP A 37 -20.17 2.66 0.49
N THR A 38 -19.45 3.42 -0.33
CA THR A 38 -20.04 4.26 -1.40
C THR A 38 -20.02 3.57 -2.76
N TYR A 39 -19.41 2.39 -2.86
CA TYR A 39 -19.21 1.72 -4.15
C TYR A 39 -20.51 1.23 -4.79
N GLU A 40 -21.50 0.84 -3.99
CA GLU A 40 -22.83 0.50 -4.54
C GLU A 40 -23.47 1.70 -5.26
N ASP A 41 -23.36 2.90 -4.71
CA ASP A 41 -23.84 4.12 -5.33
C ASP A 41 -23.06 4.53 -6.58
N MET A 42 -21.75 4.22 -6.61
CA MET A 42 -20.85 4.59 -7.71
C MET A 42 -20.85 3.58 -8.86
N TYR A 43 -20.90 2.29 -8.54
CA TYR A 43 -20.65 1.19 -9.48
C TYR A 43 -21.83 0.21 -9.60
N GLY A 44 -22.87 0.34 -8.78
CA GLY A 44 -24.03 -0.53 -8.83
C GLY A 44 -23.67 -2.01 -8.61
N GLU A 45 -24.09 -2.87 -9.53
CA GLU A 45 -23.88 -4.32 -9.44
C GLU A 45 -22.39 -4.74 -9.49
N ASP A 46 -21.49 -3.89 -9.98
CA ASP A 46 -20.07 -4.15 -10.08
C ASP A 46 -19.29 -3.78 -8.79
N ALA A 47 -19.94 -3.17 -7.80
CA ALA A 47 -19.31 -2.67 -6.58
C ALA A 47 -18.43 -3.71 -5.88
N SER A 48 -18.96 -4.89 -5.61
CA SER A 48 -18.21 -5.96 -4.91
C SER A 48 -17.02 -6.51 -5.72
N TYR A 49 -17.11 -6.48 -7.05
CA TYR A 49 -15.98 -6.86 -7.90
C TYR A 49 -14.87 -5.80 -7.84
N ILE A 50 -15.24 -4.52 -7.87
CA ILE A 50 -14.27 -3.41 -7.81
C ILE A 50 -13.62 -3.34 -6.43
N GLU A 51 -14.38 -3.54 -5.35
CA GLU A 51 -13.84 -3.66 -4.00
C GLU A 51 -12.81 -4.78 -3.89
N TYR A 52 -13.14 -5.97 -4.38
CA TYR A 52 -12.20 -7.09 -4.43
C TYR A 52 -10.94 -6.76 -5.23
N ALA A 53 -11.10 -6.16 -6.42
CA ALA A 53 -9.96 -5.77 -7.26
C ALA A 53 -9.06 -4.75 -6.54
N GLN A 54 -9.65 -3.80 -5.81
CA GLN A 54 -8.90 -2.81 -5.04
C GLN A 54 -8.14 -3.44 -3.87
N LEU A 55 -8.73 -4.37 -3.14
CA LEU A 55 -8.03 -5.11 -2.10
C LEU A 55 -6.86 -5.91 -2.67
N MET A 56 -7.04 -6.56 -3.82
CA MET A 56 -5.94 -7.27 -4.49
C MET A 56 -4.83 -6.33 -4.98
N ASN A 57 -5.17 -5.14 -5.47
CA ASN A 57 -4.17 -4.13 -5.83
C ASN A 57 -3.32 -3.70 -4.62
N LEU A 58 -3.92 -3.60 -3.44
CA LEU A 58 -3.15 -3.30 -2.22
C LEU A 58 -2.24 -4.47 -1.82
N VAL A 59 -2.70 -5.72 -1.95
CA VAL A 59 -1.85 -6.89 -1.72
C VAL A 59 -0.68 -6.92 -2.72
N ASP A 60 -0.96 -6.67 -4.00
CA ASP A 60 0.08 -6.56 -5.03
C ASP A 60 1.06 -5.42 -4.72
N SER A 61 0.59 -4.28 -4.21
CA SER A 61 1.46 -3.17 -3.77
C SER A 61 2.40 -3.57 -2.65
N VAL A 62 1.95 -4.41 -1.69
CA VAL A 62 2.83 -4.95 -0.63
C VAL A 62 3.91 -5.84 -1.25
N LEU A 63 3.52 -6.80 -2.07
CA LEU A 63 4.46 -7.76 -2.65
C LEU A 63 5.45 -7.08 -3.60
N GLN A 64 4.95 -6.23 -4.49
CA GLN A 64 5.78 -5.51 -5.44
C GLN A 64 6.72 -4.51 -4.74
N GLY A 65 6.22 -3.75 -3.76
CA GLY A 65 7.05 -2.81 -3.02
C GLY A 65 8.20 -3.49 -2.29
N CYS A 66 7.97 -4.67 -1.70
CA CYS A 66 9.03 -5.46 -1.07
C CYS A 66 10.01 -6.03 -2.11
N ALA A 67 9.51 -6.55 -3.24
CA ALA A 67 10.35 -7.09 -4.31
C ALA A 67 11.28 -6.02 -4.91
N GLU A 68 10.73 -4.83 -5.19
CA GLU A 68 11.52 -3.73 -5.75
C GLU A 68 12.52 -3.15 -4.74
N ASP A 69 12.20 -3.14 -3.45
CA ASP A 69 13.14 -2.73 -2.42
C ASP A 69 14.32 -3.71 -2.30
N GLU A 70 14.06 -5.02 -2.30
CA GLU A 70 15.11 -6.05 -2.29
C GLU A 70 16.00 -5.93 -3.53
N PHE A 71 15.40 -5.72 -4.70
CA PHE A 71 16.15 -5.49 -5.94
C PHE A 71 17.05 -4.26 -5.86
N GLN A 72 16.52 -3.13 -5.41
CA GLN A 72 17.28 -1.90 -5.24
C GLN A 72 18.44 -2.06 -4.26
N GLN A 73 18.18 -2.68 -3.10
CA GLN A 73 19.24 -2.92 -2.11
C GLN A 73 20.39 -3.70 -2.72
N ALA A 74 20.11 -4.80 -3.44
CA ALA A 74 21.15 -5.62 -4.07
C ALA A 74 21.95 -4.86 -5.15
N VAL A 75 21.27 -4.06 -5.99
CA VAL A 75 21.95 -3.25 -7.02
C VAL A 75 22.77 -2.13 -6.41
N PHE A 76 22.31 -1.50 -5.34
CA PHE A 76 23.07 -0.45 -4.65
C PHE A 76 24.25 -0.99 -3.84
N GLU A 77 24.20 -2.24 -3.38
CA GLU A 77 25.33 -2.93 -2.73
C GLU A 77 26.43 -3.31 -3.74
N ASP A 78 26.06 -3.60 -4.99
CA ASP A 78 27.00 -3.88 -6.09
C ASP A 78 26.73 -2.96 -7.29
N PRO A 79 27.20 -1.69 -7.26
CA PRO A 79 26.94 -0.71 -8.31
C PRO A 79 27.64 -1.04 -9.65
N ASP A 80 28.56 -2.00 -9.67
CA ASP A 80 29.21 -2.50 -10.86
C ASP A 80 28.52 -3.75 -11.45
N MET A 81 27.37 -4.17 -10.90
CA MET A 81 26.61 -5.33 -11.34
C MET A 81 26.27 -5.21 -12.83
N PRO A 82 26.65 -6.22 -13.65
CA PRO A 82 26.32 -6.22 -15.08
C PRO A 82 24.81 -6.24 -15.32
N LEU A 83 24.35 -5.60 -16.39
CA LEU A 83 22.95 -5.51 -16.75
C LEU A 83 22.26 -6.87 -16.85
N ASP A 84 22.96 -7.89 -17.41
CA ASP A 84 22.40 -9.24 -17.52
C ASP A 84 22.20 -9.88 -16.14
N GLU A 85 23.05 -9.57 -15.17
CA GLU A 85 22.89 -10.04 -13.79
C GLU A 85 21.75 -9.32 -13.09
N MET A 86 21.58 -7.99 -13.29
CA MET A 86 20.42 -7.25 -12.79
C MET A 86 19.10 -7.85 -13.30
N ASN A 87 19.04 -8.16 -14.59
CA ASN A 87 17.86 -8.77 -15.20
C ASN A 87 17.52 -10.14 -14.61
N LEU A 88 18.54 -10.98 -14.38
CA LEU A 88 18.36 -12.29 -13.77
C LEU A 88 17.95 -12.18 -12.30
N LEU A 89 18.55 -11.25 -11.57
CA LEU A 89 18.21 -10.98 -10.16
C LEU A 89 16.77 -10.53 -10.04
N HIS A 90 16.33 -9.55 -10.83
CA HIS A 90 14.95 -9.07 -10.84
C HIS A 90 13.95 -10.19 -11.15
N ALA A 91 14.27 -11.00 -12.18
CA ALA A 91 13.43 -12.15 -12.53
C ALA A 91 13.31 -13.17 -11.37
N GLN A 92 14.41 -13.42 -10.63
CA GLN A 92 14.41 -14.34 -9.50
C GLN A 92 13.59 -13.77 -8.32
N ILE A 93 13.78 -12.50 -7.97
CA ILE A 93 13.04 -11.83 -6.90
C ILE A 93 11.54 -11.87 -7.22
N TYR A 94 11.13 -11.49 -8.44
CA TYR A 94 9.71 -11.56 -8.82
C TYR A 94 9.15 -12.98 -8.81
N GLN A 95 9.94 -13.97 -9.22
CA GLN A 95 9.52 -15.38 -9.12
C GLN A 95 9.25 -15.77 -7.65
N ASP A 96 10.05 -15.28 -6.73
CA ASP A 96 9.93 -15.63 -5.30
C ASP A 96 8.74 -14.90 -4.63
N TYR A 97 8.49 -13.62 -4.96
CA TYR A 97 7.40 -12.82 -4.39
C TYR A 97 6.06 -13.05 -5.09
N MET A 98 6.04 -13.07 -6.41
CA MET A 98 4.84 -13.04 -7.23
C MET A 98 4.48 -14.39 -7.87
N GLY A 99 5.42 -15.35 -7.86
CA GLY A 99 5.24 -16.66 -8.48
C GLY A 99 5.47 -16.69 -10.00
N TYR A 100 5.89 -15.57 -10.59
CA TYR A 100 6.27 -15.45 -12.01
C TYR A 100 7.43 -14.47 -12.19
N PRO A 101 8.33 -14.71 -13.18
CA PRO A 101 9.47 -13.84 -13.39
C PRO A 101 9.08 -12.58 -14.20
N LEU A 102 9.59 -11.43 -13.80
CA LEU A 102 9.70 -10.22 -14.62
C LEU A 102 11.17 -9.91 -14.84
N VAL A 103 11.60 -9.72 -16.08
CA VAL A 103 13.03 -9.67 -16.43
C VAL A 103 13.52 -8.24 -16.62
N TYR A 104 12.76 -7.43 -17.35
CA TYR A 104 13.16 -6.10 -17.81
C TYR A 104 12.30 -4.97 -17.23
N GLU A 105 11.22 -5.30 -16.56
CA GLU A 105 10.17 -4.37 -16.12
C GLU A 105 10.67 -3.35 -15.10
N TRP A 106 11.76 -3.64 -14.39
CA TRP A 106 12.39 -2.70 -13.47
C TRP A 106 12.83 -1.39 -14.16
N VAL A 107 13.10 -1.40 -15.47
CA VAL A 107 13.48 -0.18 -16.22
C VAL A 107 12.31 0.78 -16.42
N ASP A 108 11.07 0.30 -16.31
CA ASP A 108 9.86 1.10 -16.46
C ASP A 108 9.46 1.76 -15.13
N ILE A 109 10.08 1.36 -14.01
CA ILE A 109 9.85 1.94 -12.70
C ILE A 109 10.75 3.16 -12.52
N HIS A 110 10.25 4.33 -12.87
CA HIS A 110 11.01 5.58 -12.83
C HIS A 110 11.51 5.94 -11.42
N HIS A 111 10.85 5.45 -10.37
CA HIS A 111 11.27 5.65 -8.98
C HIS A 111 12.68 5.11 -8.70
N HIS A 112 13.11 4.04 -9.37
CA HIS A 112 14.48 3.51 -9.24
C HIS A 112 15.55 4.54 -9.60
N PHE A 113 15.22 5.47 -10.50
CA PHE A 113 16.15 6.46 -11.06
C PHE A 113 15.95 7.86 -10.47
N GLU A 114 14.70 8.24 -10.16
CA GLU A 114 14.36 9.59 -9.71
C GLU A 114 14.35 9.70 -8.18
N THR A 115 13.86 8.66 -7.50
CA THR A 115 13.69 8.62 -6.04
C THR A 115 14.00 7.22 -5.50
N PRO A 116 15.27 6.79 -5.51
CA PRO A 116 15.64 5.45 -5.02
C PRO A 116 15.13 5.19 -3.60
N PHE A 117 14.73 3.95 -3.35
CA PHE A 117 14.13 3.49 -2.09
C PHE A 117 12.77 4.10 -1.72
N TYR A 118 12.15 4.85 -2.62
CA TYR A 118 10.79 5.33 -2.41
C TYR A 118 9.75 4.20 -2.49
N TYR A 119 9.97 3.22 -3.38
CA TYR A 119 8.94 2.26 -3.78
C TYR A 119 8.44 1.39 -2.61
N VAL A 120 9.27 1.12 -1.60
CA VAL A 120 8.88 0.41 -0.38
C VAL A 120 7.80 1.14 0.41
N SER A 121 7.69 2.47 0.29
CA SER A 121 6.63 3.25 0.95
C SER A 121 5.23 2.84 0.48
N TYR A 122 5.09 2.35 -0.75
CA TYR A 122 3.82 1.78 -1.23
C TYR A 122 3.46 0.47 -0.51
N ALA A 123 4.45 -0.34 -0.16
CA ALA A 123 4.22 -1.58 0.58
C ALA A 123 3.81 -1.29 2.03
N THR A 124 4.56 -0.44 2.72
CA THR A 124 4.31 -0.12 4.14
C THR A 124 2.98 0.58 4.33
N SER A 125 2.65 1.51 3.43
CA SER A 125 1.37 2.21 3.45
C SER A 125 0.20 1.31 3.06
N ALA A 126 0.37 0.36 2.14
CA ALA A 126 -0.66 -0.61 1.79
C ALA A 126 -1.02 -1.52 2.97
N VAL A 127 -0.03 -1.98 3.76
CA VAL A 127 -0.30 -2.72 5.00
C VAL A 127 -1.12 -1.87 5.97
N SER A 128 -0.76 -0.60 6.17
CA SER A 128 -1.50 0.30 7.05
C SER A 128 -2.91 0.62 6.52
N ALA A 129 -3.08 0.75 5.21
CA ALA A 129 -4.39 0.94 4.59
C ALA A 129 -5.28 -0.30 4.74
N LEU A 130 -4.71 -1.49 4.58
CA LEU A 130 -5.43 -2.75 4.82
C LEU A 130 -5.79 -2.94 6.30
N GLU A 131 -4.94 -2.50 7.23
CA GLU A 131 -5.29 -2.48 8.65
C GLU A 131 -6.46 -1.52 8.92
N LEU A 132 -6.42 -0.32 8.32
CA LEU A 132 -7.50 0.66 8.42
C LEU A 132 -8.82 0.12 7.85
N TRP A 133 -8.75 -0.62 6.74
CA TRP A 133 -9.91 -1.34 6.19
C TRP A 133 -10.44 -2.40 7.16
N ALA A 134 -9.56 -3.23 7.73
CA ALA A 134 -9.96 -4.23 8.72
C ALA A 134 -10.61 -3.58 9.96
N ASP A 135 -10.07 -2.45 10.44
CA ASP A 135 -10.68 -1.66 11.50
C ASP A 135 -12.06 -1.10 11.08
N ALA A 136 -12.22 -0.71 9.81
CA ALA A 136 -13.50 -0.20 9.30
C ALA A 136 -14.59 -1.28 9.25
N LEU A 137 -14.25 -2.54 8.99
CA LEU A 137 -15.18 -3.66 9.07
C LEU A 137 -15.74 -3.84 10.50
N GLU A 138 -14.90 -3.59 11.51
CA GLU A 138 -15.30 -3.68 12.91
C GLU A 138 -16.02 -2.42 13.39
N ASN A 139 -15.48 -1.25 13.08
CA ASN A 139 -15.98 0.06 13.50
C ASN A 139 -15.53 1.17 12.57
N ARG A 140 -16.38 1.47 11.59
CA ARG A 140 -16.12 2.50 10.57
C ARG A 140 -15.85 3.89 11.17
N ASP A 141 -16.59 4.30 12.18
CA ASP A 141 -16.42 5.63 12.78
C ASP A 141 -15.03 5.77 13.43
N LYS A 142 -14.54 4.69 14.06
CA LYS A 142 -13.19 4.63 14.61
C LYS A 142 -12.13 4.72 13.51
N ALA A 143 -12.28 3.95 12.43
CA ALA A 143 -11.36 3.98 11.29
C ALA A 143 -11.30 5.37 10.64
N MET A 144 -12.45 6.02 10.46
CA MET A 144 -12.52 7.40 9.98
C MET A 144 -11.80 8.40 10.90
N GLN A 145 -11.92 8.23 12.23
CA GLN A 145 -11.19 9.07 13.18
C GLN A 145 -9.68 8.87 13.13
N ILE A 146 -9.23 7.63 12.93
CA ILE A 146 -7.81 7.31 12.72
C ILE A 146 -7.31 8.01 11.46
N TYR A 147 -8.02 7.86 10.34
CA TYR A 147 -7.66 8.48 9.07
C TYR A 147 -7.65 10.01 9.16
N ASP A 148 -8.65 10.63 9.78
CA ASP A 148 -8.73 12.09 9.97
C ASP A 148 -7.57 12.62 10.80
N LYS A 149 -7.16 11.90 11.85
CA LYS A 149 -5.95 12.25 12.61
C LYS A 149 -4.69 12.11 11.77
N LEU A 150 -4.55 11.02 11.03
CA LEU A 150 -3.37 10.74 10.21
C LEU A 150 -3.14 11.85 9.19
N THR A 151 -4.21 12.34 8.54
CA THR A 151 -4.12 13.42 7.55
C THR A 151 -3.73 14.78 8.13
N GLN A 152 -3.67 14.94 9.45
CA GLN A 152 -3.26 16.17 10.13
C GLN A 152 -1.76 16.23 10.48
N TYR A 153 -1.02 15.13 10.25
CA TYR A 153 0.41 15.10 10.54
C TYR A 153 1.24 15.75 9.42
N THR A 154 2.30 16.44 9.86
CA THR A 154 3.26 17.10 8.97
C THR A 154 4.37 16.13 8.54
N ILE A 155 5.22 16.62 7.63
CA ILE A 155 6.43 15.96 7.14
C ILE A 155 7.49 15.66 8.22
N ASN A 156 7.49 16.39 9.33
CA ASN A 156 8.53 16.31 10.36
C ASN A 156 8.12 15.40 11.52
N VAL A 157 7.63 14.21 11.20
CA VAL A 157 7.20 13.24 12.20
C VAL A 157 7.83 11.88 11.91
N GLU A 158 8.03 11.12 12.98
CA GLU A 158 8.52 9.74 12.87
C GLU A 158 7.37 8.81 12.49
N TYR A 159 7.57 8.03 11.43
CA TYR A 159 6.52 7.19 10.82
C TYR A 159 5.85 6.25 11.84
N LEU A 160 6.63 5.37 12.47
CA LEU A 160 6.09 4.36 13.40
C LEU A 160 5.50 4.97 14.67
N GLU A 161 6.06 6.08 15.16
CA GLU A 161 5.49 6.80 16.30
C GLU A 161 4.13 7.41 15.93
N THR A 162 4.02 7.99 14.73
CA THR A 162 2.76 8.54 14.23
C THR A 162 1.69 7.48 14.07
N LEU A 163 2.01 6.33 13.47
CA LEU A 163 1.06 5.22 13.37
C LEU A 163 0.53 4.80 14.74
N LYS A 164 1.41 4.64 15.71
CA LYS A 164 1.05 4.30 17.08
C LYS A 164 0.16 5.36 17.75
N GLU A 165 0.45 6.65 17.55
CA GLU A 165 -0.32 7.75 18.12
C GLU A 165 -1.74 7.83 17.55
N VAL A 166 -1.93 7.50 16.27
CA VAL A 166 -3.25 7.47 15.67
C VAL A 166 -4.01 6.17 15.96
N GLY A 167 -3.31 5.12 16.39
CA GLY A 167 -3.89 3.83 16.78
C GLY A 167 -3.74 2.73 15.73
N LEU A 168 -2.80 2.89 14.78
CA LEU A 168 -2.37 1.86 13.84
C LEU A 168 -1.18 1.08 14.40
N SER A 169 -0.99 -0.14 13.90
CA SER A 169 0.10 -1.02 14.26
C SER A 169 1.37 -0.70 13.46
N ASP A 170 2.48 -1.29 13.90
CA ASP A 170 3.72 -1.31 13.14
C ASP A 170 3.57 -2.26 11.93
N PRO A 171 3.62 -1.76 10.68
CA PRO A 171 3.44 -2.57 9.47
C PRO A 171 4.57 -3.58 9.23
N PHE A 172 5.71 -3.43 9.90
CA PHE A 172 6.82 -4.38 9.87
C PHE A 172 6.65 -5.53 10.89
N SER A 173 5.63 -5.46 11.75
CA SER A 173 5.39 -6.52 12.72
C SER A 173 4.63 -7.70 12.12
N SER A 174 5.04 -8.91 12.48
CA SER A 174 4.35 -10.14 12.07
C SER A 174 2.87 -10.14 12.50
N ASP A 175 2.57 -9.56 13.64
CA ASP A 175 1.21 -9.54 14.19
C ASP A 175 0.29 -8.66 13.35
N CYS A 176 0.78 -7.49 12.87
CA CYS A 176 0.03 -6.62 11.98
C CYS A 176 -0.26 -7.33 10.65
N VAL A 177 0.77 -7.90 10.01
CA VAL A 177 0.63 -8.59 8.72
C VAL A 177 -0.31 -9.79 8.83
N GLN A 178 -0.20 -10.59 9.91
CA GLN A 178 -1.10 -11.73 10.12
C GLN A 178 -2.56 -11.29 10.34
N ARG A 179 -2.80 -10.21 11.10
CA ARG A 179 -4.14 -9.66 11.31
C ARG A 179 -4.77 -9.21 9.98
N VAL A 180 -4.02 -8.50 9.17
CA VAL A 180 -4.46 -8.05 7.84
C VAL A 180 -4.75 -9.24 6.93
N ALA A 181 -3.85 -10.22 6.87
CA ALA A 181 -4.03 -11.43 6.06
C ALA A 181 -5.26 -12.23 6.50
N GLN A 182 -5.51 -12.32 7.80
CA GLN A 182 -6.69 -13.00 8.33
C GLN A 182 -7.98 -12.27 7.95
N ALA A 183 -8.03 -10.94 8.08
CA ALA A 183 -9.20 -10.15 7.71
C ALA A 183 -9.51 -10.27 6.21
N LEU A 184 -8.49 -10.23 5.34
CA LEU A 184 -8.64 -10.47 3.90
C LEU A 184 -9.19 -11.85 3.61
N ASN A 185 -8.65 -12.89 4.25
CA ASN A 185 -9.08 -14.27 4.05
C ASN A 185 -10.54 -14.47 4.50
N ASP A 186 -10.92 -13.89 5.62
CA ASP A 186 -12.28 -13.99 6.15
C ASP A 186 -13.28 -13.30 5.22
N GLU A 187 -12.98 -12.08 4.74
CA GLU A 187 -13.83 -11.36 3.80
C GLU A 187 -13.97 -12.09 2.46
N MET A 188 -12.87 -12.62 1.91
CA MET A 188 -12.91 -13.41 0.68
C MET A 188 -13.75 -14.69 0.80
N GLN A 189 -13.82 -15.30 1.97
CA GLN A 189 -14.64 -16.48 2.23
C GLN A 189 -16.12 -16.09 2.37
N LEU A 190 -16.43 -14.96 3.01
CA LEU A 190 -17.78 -14.47 3.23
C LEU A 190 -18.43 -13.95 1.94
N SER A 191 -17.70 -13.17 1.18
CA SER A 191 -18.20 -12.53 -0.06
C SER A 191 -18.39 -13.51 -1.23
N GLY A 192 -17.88 -14.75 -1.08
CA GLY A 192 -17.96 -15.77 -2.14
C GLY A 192 -17.26 -15.28 -3.40
N LYS A 193 -16.02 -15.69 -3.62
CA LYS A 193 -15.12 -15.25 -4.68
C LYS A 193 -15.83 -14.91 -5.98
N PRO A 194 -15.56 -13.75 -6.59
CA PRO A 194 -15.91 -13.50 -7.98
C PRO A 194 -15.27 -14.60 -8.83
N GLY A 195 -16.07 -15.50 -9.38
CA GLY A 195 -15.61 -16.65 -10.17
C GLY A 195 -16.16 -18.00 -9.72
N SER A 196 -16.70 -18.14 -8.51
CA SER A 196 -17.36 -19.40 -8.07
C SER A 196 -18.82 -19.52 -8.50
N LYS A 197 -19.38 -18.51 -9.18
CA LYS A 197 -20.76 -18.52 -9.71
C LYS A 197 -20.87 -18.93 -11.18
N ALA A 198 -19.81 -19.48 -11.77
CA ALA A 198 -19.83 -20.00 -13.13
C ALA A 198 -19.42 -21.47 -13.11
N ALA A 199 -20.32 -22.35 -12.71
CA ALA A 199 -20.36 -23.78 -13.04
C ALA A 199 -21.80 -24.27 -13.03
#